data_a423b309309d9801fc2dbd05806647dc
#
_entry.id   a423b309309d9801fc2dbd05806647dc
#
_cell.length_a   1.000
_cell.length_b   1.000
_cell.length_c   1.000
_cell.angle_alpha   90.00
_cell.angle_beta   90.00
_cell.angle_gamma   90.00
#
_symmetry.space_group_name_H-M   'P 1'
#
loop_
_entity.id
_entity.type
_entity.pdbx_description
1 polymer ?
#
loop_
_entity_poly.entity_id
_entity_poly.type
_entity_poly.pdbx_seq_one_letter_code
_entity_poly.pdbx_strand_id
1 'polypeptide(L)'
;MLSIAHYVVGGLIALFSLIFIVHIVLGVTALTGNLPMNSGGQPSSPAEQRVFGWMFVVIGCVIVFGGVTLGAFVAYAGRCLARRRRYLLCLIVAGLACLFTPIGTVLGVLSLITLLRPQVKAAFDTAGTAA
;
A
#
# COMPACT_ATOMS: atom_id res chain seq x y z
N MET A 1 -2.95 -20.49 7.45
CA MET A 1 -3.75 -19.86 6.37
C MET A 1 -3.72 -18.34 6.40
N LEU A 2 -3.89 -17.69 7.56
CA LEU A 2 -3.88 -16.20 7.66
C LEU A 2 -2.56 -15.55 7.22
N SER A 3 -1.42 -16.18 7.51
CA SER A 3 -0.09 -15.71 7.08
C SER A 3 0.07 -15.70 5.55
N ILE A 4 -0.45 -16.72 4.87
CA ILE A 4 -0.40 -16.80 3.40
C ILE A 4 -1.25 -15.67 2.80
N ALA A 5 -2.41 -15.39 3.37
CA ALA A 5 -3.26 -14.29 2.94
C ALA A 5 -2.53 -12.93 3.02
N HIS A 6 -1.75 -12.69 4.07
CA HIS A 6 -0.95 -11.46 4.20
C HIS A 6 0.14 -11.35 3.13
N TYR A 7 0.80 -12.46 2.77
CA TYR A 7 1.79 -12.46 1.68
C TYR A 7 1.15 -12.18 0.33
N VAL A 8 0.01 -12.82 0.05
CA VAL A 8 -0.73 -12.63 -1.20
C VAL A 8 -1.20 -11.17 -1.32
N VAL A 9 -1.81 -10.63 -0.26
CA VAL A 9 -2.31 -9.26 -0.29
C VAL A 9 -1.17 -8.24 -0.29
N GLY A 10 -0.10 -8.46 0.46
CA GLY A 10 1.08 -7.60 0.41
C GLY A 10 1.70 -7.56 -1.00
N GLY A 11 1.78 -8.72 -1.65
CA GLY A 11 2.23 -8.83 -3.04
C GLY A 11 1.29 -8.14 -4.03
N LEU A 12 -0.02 -8.29 -3.85
CA LEU A 12 -1.02 -7.63 -4.69
C LEU A 12 -0.99 -6.10 -4.53
N ILE A 13 -0.85 -5.59 -3.31
CA ILE A 13 -0.72 -4.15 -3.05
C ILE A 13 0.53 -3.60 -3.74
N ALA A 14 1.67 -4.28 -3.60
CA ALA A 14 2.90 -3.89 -4.24
C ALA A 14 2.78 -3.92 -5.77
N LEU A 15 2.21 -4.98 -6.33
CA LEU A 15 1.99 -5.12 -7.78
C LEU A 15 1.04 -4.05 -8.31
N PHE A 16 -0.06 -3.77 -7.60
CA PHE A 16 -1.03 -2.76 -7.99
C PHE A 16 -0.42 -1.35 -7.95
N SER A 17 0.43 -1.07 -6.97
CA SER A 17 1.11 0.23 -6.89
C SER A 17 2.08 0.46 -8.05
N LEU A 18 2.68 -0.60 -8.61
CA LEU A 18 3.56 -0.50 -9.78
C LEU A 18 2.83 -0.04 -11.04
N ILE A 19 1.52 -0.27 -11.16
CA ILE A 19 0.72 0.23 -12.28
C ILE A 19 0.78 1.77 -12.32
N PHE A 20 0.92 2.42 -11.17
CA PHE A 20 1.03 3.88 -11.08
C PHE A 20 2.37 4.45 -11.59
N ILE A 21 3.33 3.60 -11.96
CA ILE A 21 4.52 4.05 -12.71
C ILE A 21 4.11 4.75 -14.00
N VAL A 22 3.00 4.35 -14.61
CA VAL A 22 2.44 5.01 -15.79
C VAL A 22 2.13 6.50 -15.51
N HIS A 23 1.66 6.84 -14.31
CA HIS A 23 1.41 8.23 -13.91
C HIS A 23 2.72 9.03 -13.85
N ILE A 24 3.79 8.41 -13.35
CA ILE A 24 5.11 9.05 -13.31
C ILE A 24 5.60 9.31 -14.74
N VAL A 25 5.48 8.31 -15.63
CA VAL A 25 5.88 8.45 -17.04
C VAL A 25 5.07 9.55 -17.74
N LEU A 26 3.75 9.57 -17.55
CA LEU A 26 2.89 10.63 -18.10
C LEU A 26 3.25 12.01 -17.55
N GLY A 27 3.53 12.10 -16.26
CA GLY A 27 3.96 13.34 -15.63
C GLY A 27 5.29 13.85 -16.20
N VAL A 28 6.27 12.97 -16.38
CA VAL A 28 7.58 13.31 -16.95
C VAL A 28 7.44 13.71 -18.43
N THR A 29 6.65 12.99 -19.22
CA THR A 29 6.40 13.35 -20.63
C THR A 29 5.69 14.69 -20.77
N ALA A 30 4.80 15.04 -19.84
CA ALA A 30 4.19 16.35 -19.77
C ALA A 30 5.22 17.45 -19.43
N LEU A 31 6.13 17.18 -18.47
CA LEU A 31 7.19 18.13 -18.09
C LEU A 31 8.21 18.38 -19.21
N THR A 32 8.49 17.38 -20.03
CA THR A 32 9.41 17.49 -21.18
C THR A 32 8.76 18.11 -22.42
N GLY A 33 7.45 18.43 -22.36
CA GLY A 33 6.72 19.01 -23.49
C GLY A 33 6.39 18.02 -24.61
N ASN A 34 6.65 16.73 -24.40
CA ASN A 34 6.39 15.67 -25.39
C ASN A 34 4.93 15.21 -25.43
N LEU A 35 4.10 15.69 -24.50
CA LEU A 35 2.67 15.40 -24.47
C LEU A 35 1.89 16.59 -25.03
N PRO A 36 1.20 16.45 -26.16
CA PRO A 36 0.33 17.50 -26.65
C PRO A 36 -0.91 17.60 -25.76
N MET A 37 -0.92 18.56 -24.84
CA MET A 37 -2.06 18.82 -23.98
C MET A 37 -2.89 19.98 -24.54
N ASN A 38 -4.20 19.75 -24.71
CA ASN A 38 -5.15 20.75 -25.11
C ASN A 38 -6.13 21.04 -23.98
N SER A 39 -6.24 22.30 -23.60
CA SER A 39 -7.22 22.77 -22.63
C SER A 39 -8.29 23.57 -23.37
N GLY A 40 -9.53 23.02 -23.40
CA GLY A 40 -10.64 23.71 -24.07
C GLY A 40 -10.48 23.94 -25.56
N GLY A 41 -9.74 23.07 -26.27
CA GLY A 41 -9.50 23.17 -27.72
C GLY A 41 -8.31 24.06 -28.10
N GLN A 42 -7.60 24.60 -27.12
CA GLN A 42 -6.36 25.35 -27.33
C GLN A 42 -5.16 24.63 -26.71
N PRO A 43 -3.94 24.79 -27.25
CA PRO A 43 -2.75 24.21 -26.63
C PRO A 43 -2.57 24.81 -25.23
N SER A 44 -2.35 23.92 -24.24
CA SER A 44 -2.13 24.35 -22.86
C SER A 44 -0.88 25.21 -22.74
N SER A 45 -0.92 26.19 -21.83
CA SER A 45 0.25 27.01 -21.56
C SER A 45 1.40 26.19 -20.95
N PRO A 46 2.66 26.60 -21.15
CA PRO A 46 3.81 25.89 -20.53
C PRO A 46 3.73 25.81 -19.01
N ALA A 47 3.07 26.77 -18.38
CA ALA A 47 2.86 26.78 -16.93
C ALA A 47 1.85 25.72 -16.48
N GLU A 48 0.72 25.60 -17.17
CA GLU A 48 -0.29 24.58 -16.91
C GLU A 48 0.28 23.17 -17.11
N GLN A 49 1.05 22.97 -18.17
CA GLN A 49 1.71 21.72 -18.48
C GLN A 49 2.70 21.31 -17.38
N ARG A 50 3.44 22.27 -16.83
CA ARG A 50 4.34 22.06 -15.69
C ARG A 50 3.60 21.66 -14.42
N VAL A 51 2.56 22.40 -14.06
CA VAL A 51 1.77 22.11 -12.86
C VAL A 51 1.16 20.70 -12.94
N PHE A 52 0.58 20.39 -14.11
CA PHE A 52 0.00 19.07 -14.35
C PHE A 52 1.05 17.96 -14.27
N GLY A 53 2.19 18.13 -14.92
CA GLY A 53 3.27 17.16 -14.91
C GLY A 53 3.80 16.90 -13.50
N TRP A 54 4.06 17.95 -12.72
CA TRP A 54 4.50 17.80 -11.32
C TRP A 54 3.47 17.12 -10.44
N MET A 55 2.19 17.46 -10.61
CA MET A 55 1.11 16.81 -9.87
C MET A 55 1.08 15.30 -10.13
N PHE A 56 1.19 14.88 -11.40
CA PHE A 56 1.20 13.46 -11.76
C PHE A 56 2.43 12.71 -11.23
N VAL A 57 3.61 13.32 -11.31
CA VAL A 57 4.85 12.75 -10.79
C VAL A 57 4.77 12.58 -9.26
N VAL A 58 4.35 13.61 -8.54
CA VAL A 58 4.25 13.56 -7.08
C VAL A 58 3.24 12.50 -6.62
N ILE A 59 2.03 12.52 -7.21
CA ILE A 59 0.99 11.53 -6.88
C ILE A 59 1.48 10.11 -7.21
N GLY A 60 2.05 9.91 -8.39
CA GLY A 60 2.59 8.62 -8.80
C GLY A 60 3.69 8.13 -7.85
N CYS A 61 4.63 8.98 -7.48
CA CYS A 61 5.69 8.64 -6.53
C CYS A 61 5.12 8.27 -5.15
N VAL A 62 4.20 9.07 -4.61
CA VAL A 62 3.57 8.80 -3.30
C VAL A 62 2.86 7.44 -3.30
N ILE A 63 2.11 7.13 -4.37
CA ILE A 63 1.39 5.85 -4.48
C ILE A 63 2.36 4.68 -4.64
N VAL A 64 3.37 4.80 -5.49
CA VAL A 64 4.34 3.71 -5.73
C VAL A 64 5.15 3.43 -4.48
N PHE A 65 5.79 4.45 -3.90
CA PHE A 65 6.61 4.27 -2.68
C PHE A 65 5.75 3.87 -1.48
N GLY A 66 4.60 4.51 -1.29
CA GLY A 66 3.66 4.18 -0.22
C GLY A 66 3.12 2.77 -0.36
N GLY A 67 2.70 2.36 -1.55
CA GLY A 67 2.16 1.03 -1.82
C GLY A 67 3.19 -0.08 -1.66
N VAL A 68 4.42 0.11 -2.18
CA VAL A 68 5.51 -0.86 -2.01
C VAL A 68 5.89 -1.00 -0.54
N THR A 69 6.02 0.12 0.17
CA THR A 69 6.33 0.13 1.61
C THR A 69 5.24 -0.58 2.41
N LEU A 70 3.98 -0.27 2.16
CA LEU A 70 2.84 -0.93 2.80
C LEU A 70 2.77 -2.42 2.47
N GLY A 71 2.95 -2.80 1.21
CA GLY A 71 3.03 -4.19 0.79
C GLY A 71 4.10 -4.96 1.55
N ALA A 72 5.28 -4.36 1.71
CA ALA A 72 6.38 -4.93 2.50
C ALA A 72 6.02 -5.08 3.98
N PHE A 73 5.36 -4.07 4.59
CA PHE A 73 4.90 -4.14 5.97
C PHE A 73 3.83 -5.20 6.16
N VAL A 74 2.87 -5.33 5.25
CA VAL A 74 1.84 -6.38 5.29
C VAL A 74 2.47 -7.77 5.16
N ALA A 75 3.43 -7.95 4.25
CA ALA A 75 4.16 -9.20 4.12
C ALA A 75 5.00 -9.52 5.37
N TYR A 76 5.64 -8.51 5.97
CA TYR A 76 6.37 -8.65 7.22
C TYR A 76 5.45 -9.02 8.40
N ALA A 77 4.27 -8.39 8.48
CA ALA A 77 3.26 -8.76 9.48
C ALA A 77 2.79 -10.20 9.31
N GLY A 78 2.62 -10.68 8.07
CA GLY A 78 2.35 -12.08 7.76
C GLY A 78 3.42 -13.02 8.32
N ARG A 79 4.70 -12.62 8.23
CA ARG A 79 5.81 -13.37 8.80
C ARG A 79 5.82 -13.35 10.34
N CYS A 80 5.51 -12.20 10.94
CA CYS A 80 5.37 -12.09 12.39
C CYS A 80 4.20 -12.92 12.92
N LEU A 81 3.11 -12.96 12.19
CA LEU A 81 1.94 -13.77 12.50
C LEU A 81 2.25 -15.27 12.42
N ALA A 82 3.00 -15.71 11.41
CA ALA A 82 3.46 -17.09 11.28
C ALA A 82 4.35 -17.52 12.45
N ARG A 83 5.19 -16.60 12.95
CA ARG A 83 6.11 -16.83 14.08
C ARG A 83 5.51 -16.51 15.43
N ARG A 84 4.25 -16.08 15.51
CA ARG A 84 3.55 -15.63 16.72
C ARG A 84 4.34 -14.62 17.54
N ARG A 85 5.02 -13.67 16.86
CA ARG A 85 5.81 -12.61 17.48
C ARG A 85 5.22 -11.24 17.17
N ARG A 86 5.40 -10.28 18.10
CA ARG A 86 5.05 -8.86 17.92
C ARG A 86 3.57 -8.64 17.60
N TYR A 87 2.68 -9.06 18.49
CA TYR A 87 1.22 -8.88 18.39
C TYR A 87 0.80 -7.45 18.04
N LEU A 88 1.39 -6.44 18.74
CA LEU A 88 1.13 -5.03 18.49
C LEU A 88 1.42 -4.60 17.05
N LEU A 89 2.51 -5.08 16.47
CA LEU A 89 2.88 -4.77 15.11
C LEU A 89 1.86 -5.33 14.11
N CYS A 90 1.40 -6.56 14.31
CA CYS A 90 0.35 -7.16 13.49
C CYS A 90 -0.96 -6.35 13.57
N LEU A 91 -1.30 -5.85 14.77
CA LEU A 91 -2.50 -5.05 15.00
C LEU A 91 -2.41 -3.69 14.27
N ILE A 92 -1.27 -2.99 14.36
CA ILE A 92 -1.03 -1.70 13.69
C ILE A 92 -1.09 -1.87 12.17
N VAL A 93 -0.44 -2.91 11.63
CA VAL A 93 -0.42 -3.16 10.19
C VAL A 93 -1.81 -3.54 9.68
N ALA A 94 -2.59 -4.31 10.45
CA ALA A 94 -3.98 -4.62 10.12
C ALA A 94 -4.84 -3.35 10.08
N GLY A 95 -4.66 -2.43 11.05
CA GLY A 95 -5.33 -1.12 11.07
C GLY A 95 -4.94 -0.24 9.88
N LEU A 96 -3.65 -0.16 9.55
CA LEU A 96 -3.15 0.56 8.38
C LEU A 96 -3.68 -0.04 7.06
N ALA A 97 -3.78 -1.36 6.98
CA ALA A 97 -4.36 -2.03 5.82
C ALA A 97 -5.83 -1.65 5.60
N CYS A 98 -6.60 -1.38 6.67
CA CYS A 98 -7.98 -0.91 6.56
C CYS A 98 -8.13 0.43 5.82
N LEU A 99 -7.10 1.27 5.80
CA LEU A 99 -7.10 2.54 5.08
C LEU A 99 -7.01 2.37 3.55
N PHE A 100 -6.54 1.21 3.10
CA PHE A 100 -6.40 0.89 1.68
C PHE A 100 -7.63 0.16 1.16
N THR A 101 -8.64 0.92 0.77
CA THR A 101 -9.89 0.43 0.15
C THR A 101 -9.66 -0.07 -1.28
N PRO A 102 -10.42 -1.09 -1.75
CA PRO A 102 -11.37 -1.93 -1.02
C PRO A 102 -10.75 -3.21 -0.44
N ILE A 103 -9.65 -3.70 -1.02
CA ILE A 103 -9.06 -5.02 -0.70
C ILE A 103 -8.37 -4.99 0.68
N GLY A 104 -7.66 -3.90 0.97
CA GLY A 104 -6.97 -3.71 2.25
C GLY A 104 -7.93 -3.66 3.43
N THR A 105 -9.10 -3.04 3.26
CA THR A 105 -10.13 -2.96 4.31
C THR A 105 -10.65 -4.34 4.68
N VAL A 106 -10.98 -5.19 3.70
CA VAL A 106 -11.48 -6.54 3.96
C VAL A 106 -10.43 -7.37 4.70
N LEU A 107 -9.18 -7.33 4.23
CA LEU A 107 -8.09 -8.04 4.88
C LEU A 107 -7.80 -7.50 6.28
N GLY A 108 -7.75 -6.17 6.43
CA GLY A 108 -7.50 -5.51 7.71
C GLY A 108 -8.56 -5.87 8.76
N VAL A 109 -9.83 -5.79 8.39
CA VAL A 109 -10.95 -6.15 9.29
C VAL A 109 -10.91 -7.62 9.66
N LEU A 110 -10.73 -8.54 8.69
CA LEU A 110 -10.62 -9.98 8.98
C LEU A 110 -9.42 -10.28 9.88
N SER A 111 -8.30 -9.59 9.67
CA SER A 111 -7.11 -9.73 10.51
C SER A 111 -7.35 -9.22 11.92
N LEU A 112 -8.00 -8.06 12.07
CA LEU A 112 -8.37 -7.50 13.37
C LEU A 112 -9.31 -8.42 14.14
N ILE A 113 -10.40 -8.90 13.51
CA ILE A 113 -11.34 -9.84 14.12
C ILE A 113 -10.62 -11.10 14.60
N THR A 114 -9.69 -11.62 13.80
CA THR A 114 -8.94 -12.82 14.15
C THR A 114 -7.94 -12.57 15.29
N LEU A 115 -7.21 -11.45 15.24
CA LEU A 115 -6.22 -11.07 16.26
C LEU A 115 -6.85 -10.73 17.61
N LEU A 116 -8.06 -10.18 17.61
CA LEU A 116 -8.79 -9.83 18.82
C LEU A 116 -9.44 -11.04 19.51
N ARG A 117 -9.43 -12.23 18.89
CA ARG A 117 -9.93 -13.46 19.55
C ARG A 117 -9.06 -13.81 20.75
N PRO A 118 -9.65 -14.10 21.95
CA PRO A 118 -8.91 -14.40 23.18
C PRO A 118 -7.91 -15.55 23.01
N GLN A 119 -8.29 -16.56 22.23
CA GLN A 119 -7.47 -17.73 21.94
C GLN A 119 -6.19 -17.39 21.16
N VAL A 120 -6.29 -16.44 20.23
CA VAL A 120 -5.16 -15.98 19.42
C VAL A 120 -4.24 -15.12 20.27
N LYS A 121 -4.79 -14.20 21.07
CA LYS A 121 -4.03 -13.39 22.02
C LYS A 121 -3.23 -14.24 22.99
N ALA A 122 -3.86 -15.25 23.62
CA ALA A 122 -3.19 -16.20 24.50
C ALA A 122 -2.05 -16.96 23.82
N ALA A 123 -2.21 -17.30 22.53
CA ALA A 123 -1.16 -17.99 21.77
C ALA A 123 0.07 -17.10 21.47
N PHE A 124 -0.08 -15.77 21.45
CA PHE A 124 1.04 -14.83 21.36
C PHE A 124 1.72 -14.62 22.72
N ASP A 125 0.94 -14.58 23.81
CA ASP A 125 1.46 -14.43 25.17
C ASP A 125 2.33 -15.62 25.58
N THR A 126 1.89 -16.85 25.29
CA THR A 126 2.67 -18.08 25.55
C THR A 126 3.94 -18.17 24.70
N ALA A 127 3.93 -17.67 23.46
CA ALA A 127 5.12 -17.64 22.61
C ALA A 127 6.12 -16.54 23.03
N GLY A 128 5.63 -15.45 23.64
CA GLY A 128 6.46 -14.36 24.16
C GLY A 128 7.20 -14.69 25.45
N THR A 129 6.65 -15.56 26.29
CA THR A 129 7.27 -16.06 27.53
C THR A 129 8.31 -17.17 27.32
N ALA A 130 8.33 -17.77 26.12
CA ALA A 130 9.27 -18.86 25.78
C ALA A 130 10.53 -18.36 25.01
N ALA A 131 10.66 -17.06 24.81
CA ALA A 131 11.81 -16.43 24.13
C ALA A 131 12.58 -15.52 25.08
#